data_25562098bfe534ff3727bddf2fd35111
#
_entry.id   25562098bfe534ff3727bddf2fd35111
#
_cell.length_a   1.000
_cell.length_b   1.000
_cell.length_c   1.000
_cell.angle_alpha   90.00
_cell.angle_beta   90.00
_cell.angle_gamma   90.00
#
_symmetry.space_group_name_H-M   'P 1'
#
loop_
_entity.id
_entity.type
_entity.pdbx_description
1 polymer ?
#
loop_
_entity_poly.entity_id
_entity_poly.type
_entity_poly.pdbx_seq_one_letter_code
_entity_poly.pdbx_strand_id
1 'polypeptide(L)'
;MKRLALVALALALGLAMLVATGCGGDKVPQGAIATVGGVPITKAQFDQYIDQAKSSAGQNGQPAFPSPGTATYNRYAAEIVDYLVAQQVVLNAANDQKVTVTDAAVQSQLQAIAAQYGGTQKMYAAAQKAGMNPAQLKTYIKNSLTGQKLYQKIIGKVAPTTAQMQAYYNANKSQFDQPATRTVRHVLVKTKAEALKVQALLAADNTTANWIKVAKQYSTDTGTKSSGGNLGPIHKGQMVKPFENAAFAAKIDTVSAPVHSQYGWHVLEVTKITPAQKSTFASAESSIKSTLTSQMQSNTWKSWLAKQQKSATILYAAGFNPDKLTASPSPAPSASSSK
;
A
#
# COMPACT_ATOMS: atom_id res chain seq x y z
N MET A 1 0.33 -9.22 -9.71
CA MET A 1 0.46 -7.78 -10.00
C MET A 1 -0.69 -7.20 -10.84
N LYS A 2 -1.25 -7.88 -11.88
CA LYS A 2 -2.41 -7.36 -12.67
C LYS A 2 -3.73 -7.22 -11.90
N ARG A 3 -3.91 -7.92 -10.76
CA ARG A 3 -5.14 -7.88 -9.94
C ARG A 3 -5.18 -6.73 -8.92
N LEU A 4 -4.02 -6.19 -8.53
CA LEU A 4 -3.93 -5.02 -7.62
C LEU A 4 -4.33 -3.69 -8.30
N ALA A 5 -4.13 -3.58 -9.63
CA ALA A 5 -4.55 -2.39 -10.38
C ALA A 5 -6.08 -2.24 -10.49
N LEU A 6 -6.83 -3.37 -10.49
CA LEU A 6 -8.30 -3.36 -10.49
C LEU A 6 -8.89 -2.95 -9.14
N VAL A 7 -8.25 -3.34 -8.03
CA VAL A 7 -8.69 -2.94 -6.68
C VAL A 7 -8.45 -1.45 -6.44
N ALA A 8 -7.35 -0.90 -6.97
CA ALA A 8 -7.09 0.55 -6.89
C ALA A 8 -8.04 1.36 -7.82
N LEU A 9 -8.50 0.79 -8.94
CA LEU A 9 -9.50 1.40 -9.82
C LEU A 9 -10.91 1.36 -9.20
N ALA A 10 -11.15 0.38 -8.33
CA ALA A 10 -12.46 0.12 -7.73
C ALA A 10 -12.84 1.11 -6.61
N LEU A 11 -11.90 1.85 -6.05
CA LEU A 11 -12.16 2.79 -4.94
C LEU A 11 -12.55 4.21 -5.37
N ALA A 12 -12.71 4.45 -6.68
CA ALA A 12 -12.95 5.79 -7.19
C ALA A 12 -14.01 5.81 -8.31
N LEU A 13 -15.25 5.48 -8.05
CA LEU A 13 -16.33 5.36 -9.04
C LEU A 13 -17.13 6.64 -9.20
N GLY A 14 -17.37 6.94 -10.46
CA GLY A 14 -17.77 8.21 -11.01
C GLY A 14 -19.21 8.64 -10.87
N LEU A 15 -19.35 9.95 -10.98
CA LEU A 15 -20.55 10.76 -10.92
C LEU A 15 -21.22 10.86 -12.30
N ALA A 16 -22.45 10.41 -12.43
CA ALA A 16 -23.34 10.92 -13.46
C ALA A 16 -23.91 12.27 -12.96
N MET A 17 -23.48 13.38 -13.53
CA MET A 17 -24.12 14.66 -13.27
C MET A 17 -25.47 14.68 -13.96
N LEU A 18 -26.54 14.57 -13.19
CA LEU A 18 -27.79 15.26 -13.50
C LEU A 18 -27.56 16.71 -13.04
N VAL A 19 -27.43 17.62 -14.00
CA VAL A 19 -27.44 19.07 -13.72
C VAL A 19 -28.89 19.40 -13.31
N ALA A 20 -29.18 19.25 -12.04
CA ALA A 20 -30.33 19.90 -11.44
C ALA A 20 -29.88 21.31 -11.10
N THR A 21 -30.27 22.28 -11.94
CA THR A 21 -30.25 23.71 -11.55
C THR A 21 -31.26 23.87 -10.41
N GLY A 22 -30.80 23.63 -9.19
CA GLY A 22 -31.56 23.81 -7.95
C GLY A 22 -31.05 25.04 -7.25
N CYS A 23 -31.84 26.10 -7.20
CA CYS A 23 -31.72 27.20 -6.25
C CYS A 23 -31.49 26.67 -4.84
N GLY A 24 -30.55 27.29 -4.11
CA GLY A 24 -30.16 26.94 -2.75
C GLY A 24 -31.38 26.75 -1.84
N GLY A 25 -31.61 25.49 -1.46
CA GLY A 25 -32.60 25.08 -0.48
C GLY A 25 -31.93 24.32 0.65
N ASP A 26 -32.37 24.55 1.89
CA ASP A 26 -31.90 23.92 3.12
C ASP A 26 -32.24 22.41 3.21
N LYS A 27 -32.56 21.76 2.11
CA LYS A 27 -33.02 20.35 2.07
C LYS A 27 -32.25 19.54 1.02
N VAL A 28 -31.98 18.28 1.39
CA VAL A 28 -31.42 17.30 0.44
C VAL A 28 -32.50 16.93 -0.58
N PRO A 29 -32.23 17.03 -1.91
CA PRO A 29 -33.20 16.65 -2.95
C PRO A 29 -33.61 15.18 -2.87
N GLN A 30 -34.81 14.88 -3.35
CA GLN A 30 -35.28 13.48 -3.46
C GLN A 30 -34.28 12.66 -4.31
N GLY A 31 -33.95 11.46 -3.85
CA GLY A 31 -32.99 10.58 -4.53
C GLY A 31 -31.52 10.91 -4.27
N ALA A 32 -31.23 11.94 -3.48
CA ALA A 32 -29.87 12.20 -2.98
C ALA A 32 -29.71 11.72 -1.52
N ILE A 33 -28.49 11.33 -1.17
CA ILE A 33 -28.11 10.94 0.19
C ILE A 33 -27.48 12.10 0.97
N ALA A 34 -26.89 13.06 0.25
CA ALA A 34 -26.29 14.27 0.80
C ALA A 34 -26.22 15.37 -0.25
N THR A 35 -25.93 16.60 0.19
CA THR A 35 -25.46 17.68 -0.68
C THR A 35 -24.18 18.29 -0.14
N VAL A 36 -23.30 18.76 -1.02
CA VAL A 36 -22.09 19.48 -0.66
C VAL A 36 -22.08 20.80 -1.44
N GLY A 37 -22.22 21.93 -0.75
CA GLY A 37 -22.35 23.22 -1.41
C GLY A 37 -23.54 23.28 -2.39
N GLY A 38 -24.63 22.61 -2.07
CA GLY A 38 -25.82 22.49 -2.92
C GLY A 38 -25.72 21.44 -4.03
N VAL A 39 -24.56 20.83 -4.28
CA VAL A 39 -24.39 19.77 -5.29
C VAL A 39 -24.81 18.43 -4.70
N PRO A 40 -25.78 17.72 -5.31
CA PRO A 40 -26.31 16.47 -4.76
C PRO A 40 -25.36 15.29 -4.99
N ILE A 41 -25.24 14.45 -3.97
CA ILE A 41 -24.69 13.09 -4.03
C ILE A 41 -25.89 12.14 -4.09
N THR A 42 -26.02 11.40 -5.17
CA THR A 42 -27.20 10.58 -5.39
C THR A 42 -27.16 9.25 -4.65
N LYS A 43 -28.34 8.71 -4.33
CA LYS A 43 -28.45 7.35 -3.79
C LYS A 43 -27.88 6.30 -4.76
N ALA A 44 -28.05 6.50 -6.06
CA ALA A 44 -27.50 5.58 -7.08
C ALA A 44 -25.96 5.50 -7.01
N GLN A 45 -25.26 6.61 -6.72
CA GLN A 45 -23.82 6.60 -6.49
C GLN A 45 -23.47 5.78 -5.25
N PHE A 46 -24.18 5.98 -4.16
CA PHE A 46 -23.97 5.21 -2.93
C PHE A 46 -24.23 3.71 -3.16
N ASP A 47 -25.37 3.37 -3.77
CA ASP A 47 -25.75 1.98 -4.05
C ASP A 47 -24.70 1.27 -4.91
N GLN A 48 -24.11 1.96 -5.88
CA GLN A 48 -23.05 1.42 -6.73
C GLN A 48 -21.82 0.97 -5.91
N TYR A 49 -21.40 1.74 -4.89
CA TYR A 49 -20.31 1.33 -3.99
C TYR A 49 -20.70 0.14 -3.11
N ILE A 50 -21.91 0.12 -2.61
CA ILE A 50 -22.47 -1.02 -1.85
C ILE A 50 -22.46 -2.29 -2.71
N ASP A 51 -22.94 -2.22 -3.95
CA ASP A 51 -23.02 -3.38 -4.84
C ASP A 51 -21.65 -3.88 -5.28
N GLN A 52 -20.68 -2.97 -5.43
CA GLN A 52 -19.30 -3.35 -5.67
C GLN A 52 -18.68 -4.05 -4.45
N ALA A 53 -18.93 -3.54 -3.25
CA ALA A 53 -18.45 -4.18 -2.02
C ALA A 53 -19.07 -5.59 -1.86
N LYS A 54 -20.37 -5.76 -2.15
CA LYS A 54 -21.05 -7.05 -2.18
C LYS A 54 -20.43 -8.01 -3.20
N SER A 55 -20.15 -7.54 -4.42
CA SER A 55 -19.58 -8.38 -5.49
C SER A 55 -18.14 -8.85 -5.18
N SER A 56 -17.42 -8.11 -4.34
CA SER A 56 -16.06 -8.43 -3.90
C SER A 56 -16.03 -9.34 -2.67
N ALA A 57 -17.10 -9.31 -1.86
CA ALA A 57 -17.25 -10.12 -0.66
C ALA A 57 -17.58 -11.59 -1.02
N GLY A 58 -17.21 -12.53 -0.16
CA GLY A 58 -17.42 -13.96 -0.39
C GLY A 58 -16.48 -14.60 -1.41
N GLN A 59 -15.63 -13.80 -2.08
CA GLN A 59 -14.61 -14.32 -2.99
C GLN A 59 -13.30 -14.62 -2.25
N ASN A 60 -12.60 -15.68 -2.65
CA ASN A 60 -11.29 -16.06 -2.09
C ASN A 60 -11.25 -16.22 -0.55
N GLY A 61 -12.33 -16.74 0.06
CA GLY A 61 -12.42 -16.95 1.50
C GLY A 61 -12.70 -15.69 2.32
N GLN A 62 -13.03 -14.57 1.69
CA GLN A 62 -13.47 -13.36 2.40
C GLN A 62 -14.90 -13.58 2.97
N PRO A 63 -15.21 -12.98 4.14
CA PRO A 63 -16.57 -13.01 4.69
C PRO A 63 -17.61 -12.44 3.70
N ALA A 64 -18.86 -12.90 3.82
CA ALA A 64 -19.98 -12.31 3.09
C ALA A 64 -20.17 -10.84 3.49
N PHE A 65 -20.66 -10.01 2.55
CA PHE A 65 -20.95 -8.62 2.85
C PHE A 65 -22.03 -8.52 3.94
N PRO A 66 -21.87 -7.64 4.95
CA PRO A 66 -22.79 -7.56 6.08
C PRO A 66 -24.20 -7.11 5.64
N SER A 67 -25.21 -7.60 6.34
CA SER A 67 -26.61 -7.24 6.08
C SER A 67 -26.92 -5.81 6.53
N PRO A 68 -27.80 -5.09 5.80
CA PRO A 68 -28.28 -3.77 6.21
C PRO A 68 -28.79 -3.75 7.64
N GLY A 69 -28.52 -2.66 8.38
CA GLY A 69 -28.91 -2.48 9.77
C GLY A 69 -27.93 -3.08 10.79
N THR A 70 -26.95 -3.88 10.38
CA THR A 70 -25.88 -4.32 11.29
C THR A 70 -24.85 -3.22 11.53
N ALA A 71 -24.18 -3.21 12.71
CA ALA A 71 -23.13 -2.25 13.03
C ALA A 71 -22.00 -2.26 11.97
N THR A 72 -21.67 -3.43 11.44
CA THR A 72 -20.64 -3.56 10.39
C THR A 72 -21.10 -2.93 9.08
N TYR A 73 -22.36 -3.16 8.66
CA TYR A 73 -22.92 -2.50 7.48
C TYR A 73 -22.95 -0.98 7.65
N ASN A 74 -23.41 -0.51 8.81
CA ASN A 74 -23.50 0.93 9.09
C ASN A 74 -22.14 1.62 9.04
N ARG A 75 -21.08 0.95 9.50
CA ARG A 75 -19.71 1.45 9.38
C ARG A 75 -19.28 1.55 7.91
N TYR A 76 -19.52 0.52 7.09
CA TYR A 76 -19.25 0.57 5.64
C TYR A 76 -20.06 1.68 4.95
N ALA A 77 -21.33 1.80 5.29
CA ALA A 77 -22.18 2.84 4.74
C ALA A 77 -21.66 4.24 5.10
N ALA A 78 -21.26 4.46 6.33
CA ALA A 78 -20.66 5.73 6.78
C ALA A 78 -19.37 6.04 6.01
N GLU A 79 -18.45 5.07 5.90
CA GLU A 79 -17.19 5.22 5.15
C GLU A 79 -17.43 5.58 3.66
N ILE A 80 -18.47 4.99 3.03
CA ILE A 80 -18.86 5.32 1.65
C ILE A 80 -19.41 6.75 1.57
N VAL A 81 -20.27 7.15 2.50
CA VAL A 81 -20.81 8.52 2.52
C VAL A 81 -19.69 9.53 2.71
N ASP A 82 -18.80 9.32 3.66
CA ASP A 82 -17.64 10.19 3.92
C ASP A 82 -16.74 10.30 2.68
N TYR A 83 -16.51 9.19 2.01
CA TYR A 83 -15.74 9.17 0.77
C TYR A 83 -16.40 10.00 -0.34
N LEU A 84 -17.70 9.81 -0.56
CA LEU A 84 -18.46 10.55 -1.58
C LEU A 84 -18.51 12.05 -1.28
N VAL A 85 -18.70 12.41 -0.02
CA VAL A 85 -18.65 13.80 0.46
C VAL A 85 -17.27 14.41 0.22
N ALA A 86 -16.21 13.72 0.63
CA ALA A 86 -14.84 14.18 0.40
C ALA A 86 -14.52 14.37 -1.11
N GLN A 87 -14.97 13.45 -1.94
CA GLN A 87 -14.83 13.55 -3.39
C GLN A 87 -15.57 14.78 -3.94
N GLN A 88 -16.80 15.02 -3.50
CA GLN A 88 -17.57 16.20 -3.95
C GLN A 88 -16.97 17.51 -3.47
N VAL A 89 -16.42 17.56 -2.25
CA VAL A 89 -15.65 18.71 -1.74
C VAL A 89 -14.46 19.00 -2.66
N VAL A 90 -13.72 17.97 -3.07
CA VAL A 90 -12.58 18.12 -3.99
C VAL A 90 -13.03 18.64 -5.35
N LEU A 91 -14.14 18.13 -5.90
CA LEU A 91 -14.66 18.58 -7.20
C LEU A 91 -15.17 20.02 -7.15
N ASN A 92 -15.86 20.41 -6.09
CA ASN A 92 -16.31 21.79 -5.89
C ASN A 92 -15.10 22.73 -5.81
N ALA A 93 -14.12 22.40 -4.99
CA ALA A 93 -12.90 23.19 -4.87
C ALA A 93 -12.09 23.26 -6.17
N ALA A 94 -12.08 22.19 -6.97
CA ALA A 94 -11.46 22.20 -8.30
C ALA A 94 -12.17 23.19 -9.25
N ASN A 95 -13.51 23.21 -9.22
CA ASN A 95 -14.31 24.16 -9.98
C ASN A 95 -14.03 25.60 -9.55
N ASP A 96 -14.07 25.89 -8.24
CA ASP A 96 -13.80 27.22 -7.67
C ASP A 96 -12.41 27.73 -8.05
N GLN A 97 -11.43 26.82 -8.10
CA GLN A 97 -10.06 27.12 -8.52
C GLN A 97 -9.84 27.05 -10.02
N LYS A 98 -10.90 26.89 -10.83
CA LYS A 98 -10.86 26.83 -12.30
C LYS A 98 -9.91 25.75 -12.83
N VAL A 99 -9.86 24.60 -12.14
CA VAL A 99 -9.10 23.44 -12.59
C VAL A 99 -9.90 22.74 -13.70
N THR A 100 -9.36 22.75 -14.91
CA THR A 100 -10.00 22.14 -16.08
C THR A 100 -9.28 20.90 -16.56
N VAL A 101 -10.04 19.91 -16.99
CA VAL A 101 -9.56 18.69 -17.65
C VAL A 101 -10.20 18.63 -19.03
N THR A 102 -9.38 18.64 -20.08
CA THR A 102 -9.85 18.56 -21.46
C THR A 102 -10.30 17.14 -21.84
N ASP A 103 -11.21 17.03 -22.79
CA ASP A 103 -11.61 15.72 -23.31
C ASP A 103 -10.43 14.95 -23.94
N ALA A 104 -9.49 15.65 -24.54
CA ALA A 104 -8.26 15.04 -25.05
C ALA A 104 -7.44 14.38 -23.95
N ALA A 105 -7.31 15.00 -22.77
CA ALA A 105 -6.63 14.41 -21.61
C ALA A 105 -7.36 13.15 -21.11
N VAL A 106 -8.70 13.16 -21.10
CA VAL A 106 -9.51 12.00 -20.73
C VAL A 106 -9.33 10.87 -21.74
N GLN A 107 -9.33 11.17 -23.05
CA GLN A 107 -9.09 10.14 -24.07
C GLN A 107 -7.68 9.55 -23.99
N SER A 108 -6.66 10.38 -23.79
CA SER A 108 -5.29 9.90 -23.60
C SER A 108 -5.19 8.93 -22.41
N GLN A 109 -5.83 9.26 -21.28
CA GLN A 109 -5.85 8.40 -20.11
C GLN A 109 -6.62 7.09 -20.36
N LEU A 110 -7.74 7.15 -21.08
CA LEU A 110 -8.47 5.94 -21.51
C LEU A 110 -7.61 5.03 -22.37
N GLN A 111 -6.85 5.59 -23.32
CA GLN A 111 -5.95 4.82 -24.16
C GLN A 111 -4.82 4.17 -23.35
N ALA A 112 -4.23 4.90 -22.41
CA ALA A 112 -3.19 4.37 -21.53
C ALA A 112 -3.70 3.19 -20.67
N ILE A 113 -4.93 3.31 -20.13
CA ILE A 113 -5.58 2.23 -19.39
C ILE A 113 -5.89 1.06 -20.33
N ALA A 114 -6.45 1.31 -21.51
CA ALA A 114 -6.75 0.28 -22.49
C ALA A 114 -5.52 -0.55 -22.86
N ALA A 115 -4.36 0.09 -23.03
CA ALA A 115 -3.10 -0.60 -23.31
C ALA A 115 -2.72 -1.59 -22.19
N GLN A 116 -2.93 -1.22 -20.91
CA GLN A 116 -2.66 -2.11 -19.76
C GLN A 116 -3.61 -3.32 -19.72
N TYR A 117 -4.83 -3.18 -20.22
CA TYR A 117 -5.83 -4.26 -20.32
C TYR A 117 -5.71 -5.11 -21.58
N GLY A 118 -4.82 -4.74 -22.50
CA GLY A 118 -4.66 -5.42 -23.79
C GLY A 118 -5.76 -5.04 -24.78
N GLY A 119 -6.24 -3.81 -24.74
CA GLY A 119 -7.16 -3.19 -25.69
C GLY A 119 -8.44 -2.63 -25.08
N THR A 120 -9.07 -1.73 -25.81
CA THR A 120 -10.27 -0.98 -25.40
C THR A 120 -11.45 -1.88 -25.04
N GLN A 121 -11.69 -2.94 -25.80
CA GLN A 121 -12.79 -3.88 -25.52
C GLN A 121 -12.60 -4.61 -24.19
N LYS A 122 -11.38 -5.07 -23.88
CA LYS A 122 -11.09 -5.73 -22.61
C LYS A 122 -11.20 -4.77 -21.43
N MET A 123 -10.80 -3.51 -21.62
CA MET A 123 -10.97 -2.47 -20.62
C MET A 123 -12.48 -2.22 -20.32
N TYR A 124 -13.31 -2.04 -21.35
CA TYR A 124 -14.74 -1.85 -21.14
C TYR A 124 -15.43 -3.07 -20.54
N ALA A 125 -15.07 -4.28 -20.97
CA ALA A 125 -15.57 -5.50 -20.35
C ALA A 125 -15.21 -5.62 -18.86
N ALA A 126 -14.00 -5.20 -18.49
CA ALA A 126 -13.58 -5.12 -17.09
C ALA A 126 -14.36 -4.06 -16.30
N ALA A 127 -14.61 -2.89 -16.90
CA ALA A 127 -15.42 -1.83 -16.31
C ALA A 127 -16.87 -2.28 -16.10
N GLN A 128 -17.48 -2.95 -17.07
CA GLN A 128 -18.82 -3.52 -16.95
C GLN A 128 -18.92 -4.55 -15.81
N LYS A 129 -17.93 -5.43 -15.67
CA LYS A 129 -17.86 -6.37 -14.53
C LYS A 129 -17.78 -5.65 -13.19
N ALA A 130 -17.23 -4.42 -13.16
CA ALA A 130 -17.20 -3.55 -12.00
C ALA A 130 -18.43 -2.64 -11.89
N GLY A 131 -19.50 -2.88 -12.66
CA GLY A 131 -20.75 -2.11 -12.63
C GLY A 131 -20.70 -0.75 -13.31
N MET A 132 -19.68 -0.49 -14.18
CA MET A 132 -19.54 0.78 -14.89
C MET A 132 -19.83 0.65 -16.38
N ASN A 133 -20.73 1.48 -16.91
CA ASN A 133 -20.86 1.67 -18.35
C ASN A 133 -19.75 2.61 -18.89
N PRO A 134 -19.56 2.70 -20.23
CA PRO A 134 -18.50 3.53 -20.82
C PRO A 134 -18.59 5.03 -20.47
N ALA A 135 -19.80 5.58 -20.31
CA ALA A 135 -19.99 6.98 -19.94
C ALA A 135 -19.57 7.23 -18.47
N GLN A 136 -19.94 6.32 -17.58
CA GLN A 136 -19.52 6.35 -16.19
C GLN A 136 -17.99 6.24 -16.06
N LEU A 137 -17.34 5.36 -16.82
CA LEU A 137 -15.90 5.24 -16.84
C LEU A 137 -15.23 6.54 -17.31
N LYS A 138 -15.77 7.18 -18.36
CA LYS A 138 -15.26 8.47 -18.85
C LYS A 138 -15.37 9.56 -17.78
N THR A 139 -16.52 9.66 -17.11
CA THR A 139 -16.76 10.61 -16.01
C THR A 139 -15.81 10.35 -14.84
N TYR A 140 -15.64 9.11 -14.46
CA TYR A 140 -14.72 8.69 -13.43
C TYR A 140 -13.28 9.17 -13.72
N ILE A 141 -12.79 8.91 -14.94
CA ILE A 141 -11.44 9.33 -15.35
C ILE A 141 -11.33 10.86 -15.32
N LYS A 142 -12.34 11.59 -15.80
CA LYS A 142 -12.36 13.05 -15.73
C LYS A 142 -12.25 13.56 -14.30
N ASN A 143 -13.02 13.00 -13.37
CA ASN A 143 -12.99 13.37 -11.96
C ASN A 143 -11.65 13.03 -11.31
N SER A 144 -11.09 11.86 -11.61
CA SER A 144 -9.76 11.45 -11.15
C SER A 144 -8.66 12.42 -11.61
N LEU A 145 -8.65 12.77 -12.90
CA LEU A 145 -7.71 13.74 -13.45
C LEU A 145 -7.90 15.14 -12.85
N THR A 146 -9.16 15.53 -12.59
CA THR A 146 -9.48 16.80 -11.93
C THR A 146 -8.92 16.84 -10.51
N GLY A 147 -9.14 15.78 -9.73
CA GLY A 147 -8.58 15.64 -8.39
C GLY A 147 -7.04 15.63 -8.39
N GLN A 148 -6.42 14.92 -9.33
CA GLN A 148 -4.96 14.94 -9.50
C GLN A 148 -4.41 16.33 -9.82
N LYS A 149 -5.03 17.06 -10.73
CA LYS A 149 -4.62 18.43 -11.07
C LYS A 149 -4.79 19.38 -9.88
N LEU A 150 -5.90 19.27 -9.16
CA LEU A 150 -6.11 20.04 -7.94
C LEU A 150 -5.06 19.70 -6.88
N TYR A 151 -4.81 18.39 -6.65
CA TYR A 151 -3.77 17.94 -5.75
C TYR A 151 -2.43 18.59 -6.10
N GLN A 152 -1.99 18.48 -7.34
CA GLN A 152 -0.74 19.10 -7.79
C GLN A 152 -0.72 20.63 -7.58
N LYS A 153 -1.85 21.29 -7.80
CA LYS A 153 -1.99 22.73 -7.57
C LYS A 153 -1.86 23.10 -6.07
N ILE A 154 -2.46 22.29 -5.19
CA ILE A 154 -2.47 22.54 -3.74
C ILE A 154 -1.12 22.22 -3.11
N ILE A 155 -0.51 21.06 -3.45
CA ILE A 155 0.80 20.71 -2.91
C ILE A 155 1.91 21.58 -3.51
N GLY A 156 1.69 22.13 -4.69
CA GLY A 156 2.55 23.11 -5.35
C GLY A 156 4.03 22.74 -5.32
N LYS A 157 4.85 23.67 -4.86
CA LYS A 157 6.30 23.52 -4.74
C LYS A 157 6.73 23.09 -3.33
N VAL A 158 5.92 22.25 -2.67
CA VAL A 158 6.27 21.76 -1.33
C VAL A 158 7.53 20.91 -1.41
N ALA A 159 8.58 21.40 -0.78
CA ALA A 159 9.86 20.71 -0.69
C ALA A 159 10.53 21.03 0.65
N PRO A 160 11.26 20.08 1.25
CA PRO A 160 11.99 20.33 2.48
C PRO A 160 13.18 21.28 2.23
N THR A 161 13.47 22.12 3.20
CA THR A 161 14.70 22.90 3.24
C THR A 161 15.90 22.00 3.58
N THR A 162 17.12 22.46 3.23
CA THR A 162 18.35 21.74 3.63
C THR A 162 18.44 21.57 5.14
N ALA A 163 18.02 22.57 5.92
CA ALA A 163 18.02 22.49 7.38
C ALA A 163 17.08 21.38 7.90
N GLN A 164 15.91 21.23 7.32
CA GLN A 164 14.96 20.15 7.67
C GLN A 164 15.53 18.77 7.30
N MET A 165 16.13 18.65 6.13
CA MET A 165 16.78 17.40 5.71
C MET A 165 17.96 17.04 6.63
N GLN A 166 18.77 18.02 7.02
CA GLN A 166 19.90 17.80 7.94
C GLN A 166 19.41 17.40 9.35
N ALA A 167 18.34 18.04 9.85
CA ALA A 167 17.72 17.68 11.12
C ALA A 167 17.19 16.23 11.09
N TYR A 168 16.49 15.86 10.01
CA TYR A 168 16.02 14.49 9.81
C TYR A 168 17.16 13.48 9.78
N TYR A 169 18.22 13.76 9.03
CA TYR A 169 19.41 12.92 8.99
C TYR A 169 20.00 12.75 10.38
N ASN A 170 20.19 13.84 11.13
CA ASN A 170 20.78 13.78 12.47
C ASN A 170 19.97 12.95 13.45
N ALA A 171 18.63 13.05 13.37
CA ALA A 171 17.71 12.25 14.20
C ALA A 171 17.66 10.77 13.81
N ASN A 172 18.04 10.42 12.57
CA ASN A 172 17.85 9.08 12.01
C ASN A 172 19.14 8.47 11.44
N LYS A 173 20.32 8.90 11.88
CA LYS A 173 21.63 8.49 11.31
C LYS A 173 21.78 6.98 11.14
N SER A 174 21.39 6.22 12.15
CA SER A 174 21.52 4.76 12.14
C SER A 174 20.71 4.06 11.03
N GLN A 175 19.65 4.69 10.53
CA GLN A 175 18.82 4.14 9.45
C GLN A 175 19.50 4.25 8.08
N PHE A 176 20.48 5.15 7.94
CA PHE A 176 21.22 5.38 6.71
C PHE A 176 22.57 4.64 6.71
N ASP A 177 23.07 4.21 7.87
CA ASP A 177 24.28 3.44 7.98
C ASP A 177 24.14 2.07 7.32
N GLN A 178 25.15 1.64 6.62
CA GLN A 178 25.21 0.29 6.07
C GLN A 178 25.89 -0.64 7.08
N PRO A 179 25.21 -1.68 7.56
CA PRO A 179 25.82 -2.62 8.49
C PRO A 179 26.94 -3.41 7.83
N ALA A 180 27.89 -3.86 8.63
CA ALA A 180 28.87 -4.83 8.15
C ALA A 180 28.17 -6.10 7.67
N THR A 181 28.55 -6.60 6.50
CA THR A 181 28.00 -7.84 5.95
C THR A 181 29.07 -8.89 5.71
N ARG A 182 28.64 -10.15 5.67
CA ARG A 182 29.42 -11.31 5.23
C ARG A 182 28.65 -12.00 4.11
N THR A 183 29.25 -12.15 2.94
CA THR A 183 28.69 -13.05 1.93
C THR A 183 29.08 -14.46 2.29
N VAL A 184 28.07 -15.31 2.50
CA VAL A 184 28.25 -16.64 3.06
C VAL A 184 27.66 -17.69 2.17
N ARG A 185 28.34 -18.82 2.05
CA ARG A 185 27.78 -20.08 1.54
C ARG A 185 27.85 -21.17 2.62
N HIS A 186 26.90 -22.10 2.63
CA HIS A 186 26.87 -23.16 3.62
C HIS A 186 26.32 -24.48 3.08
N VAL A 187 26.63 -25.56 3.79
CA VAL A 187 25.98 -26.87 3.65
C VAL A 187 25.37 -27.22 4.99
N LEU A 188 24.08 -27.51 5.02
CA LEU A 188 23.34 -27.93 6.22
C LEU A 188 23.11 -29.43 6.17
N VAL A 189 23.48 -30.14 7.24
CA VAL A 189 23.28 -31.59 7.38
C VAL A 189 22.70 -31.95 8.75
N LYS A 190 22.19 -33.18 8.90
CA LYS A 190 21.51 -33.60 10.13
C LYS A 190 22.48 -33.97 11.26
N THR A 191 23.62 -34.52 10.94
CA THR A 191 24.54 -35.09 11.93
C THR A 191 25.93 -34.45 11.91
N LYS A 192 26.60 -34.45 13.04
CA LYS A 192 28.00 -33.99 13.17
C LYS A 192 28.96 -34.78 12.27
N ALA A 193 28.73 -36.09 12.16
CA ALA A 193 29.56 -36.99 11.33
C ALA A 193 29.47 -36.60 9.85
N GLU A 194 28.26 -36.31 9.33
CA GLU A 194 28.08 -35.80 7.98
C GLU A 194 28.74 -34.43 7.78
N ALA A 195 28.64 -33.55 8.78
CA ALA A 195 29.26 -32.23 8.71
C ALA A 195 30.80 -32.29 8.65
N LEU A 196 31.42 -33.20 9.41
CA LEU A 196 32.88 -33.47 9.34
C LEU A 196 33.28 -33.99 7.96
N LYS A 197 32.48 -34.92 7.38
CA LYS A 197 32.70 -35.39 6.01
C LYS A 197 32.59 -34.28 4.98
N VAL A 198 31.55 -33.45 5.09
CA VAL A 198 31.35 -32.25 4.21
C VAL A 198 32.51 -31.26 4.35
N GLN A 199 32.93 -30.98 5.58
CA GLN A 199 34.08 -30.12 5.84
C GLN A 199 35.33 -30.64 5.12
N ALA A 200 35.66 -31.94 5.26
CA ALA A 200 36.83 -32.54 4.63
C ALA A 200 36.75 -32.43 3.08
N LEU A 201 35.59 -32.68 2.48
CA LEU A 201 35.39 -32.56 1.03
C LEU A 201 35.58 -31.12 0.53
N LEU A 202 35.08 -30.16 1.28
CA LEU A 202 35.17 -28.73 0.91
C LEU A 202 36.55 -28.15 1.20
N ALA A 203 37.22 -28.64 2.26
CA ALA A 203 38.60 -28.23 2.56
C ALA A 203 39.63 -28.80 1.55
N ALA A 204 39.36 -30.00 1.01
CA ALA A 204 40.21 -30.59 -0.02
C ALA A 204 40.11 -29.87 -1.37
N ASP A 205 38.94 -29.38 -1.72
CA ASP A 205 38.65 -28.59 -2.94
C ASP A 205 37.66 -27.48 -2.62
N ASN A 206 38.14 -26.26 -2.43
CA ASN A 206 37.33 -25.09 -2.09
C ASN A 206 36.79 -24.32 -3.31
N THR A 207 36.72 -24.97 -4.47
CA THR A 207 36.17 -24.35 -5.68
C THR A 207 34.66 -24.21 -5.64
N THR A 208 34.13 -23.19 -6.32
CA THR A 208 32.68 -23.00 -6.44
C THR A 208 32.00 -24.21 -7.06
N ALA A 209 32.65 -24.88 -8.02
CA ALA A 209 32.12 -26.09 -8.64
C ALA A 209 31.94 -27.23 -7.61
N ASN A 210 32.92 -27.42 -6.74
CA ASN A 210 32.83 -28.42 -5.67
C ASN A 210 31.79 -28.04 -4.61
N TRP A 211 31.68 -26.77 -4.22
CA TRP A 211 30.60 -26.30 -3.35
C TRP A 211 29.21 -26.63 -3.91
N ILE A 212 28.99 -26.40 -5.21
CA ILE A 212 27.70 -26.74 -5.87
C ILE A 212 27.48 -28.25 -5.81
N LYS A 213 28.50 -29.06 -6.11
CA LYS A 213 28.42 -30.54 -6.08
C LYS A 213 28.08 -31.05 -4.67
N VAL A 214 28.87 -30.60 -3.67
CA VAL A 214 28.72 -31.04 -2.28
C VAL A 214 27.39 -30.57 -1.69
N ALA A 215 26.99 -29.30 -1.92
CA ALA A 215 25.69 -28.79 -1.45
C ALA A 215 24.52 -29.58 -2.07
N LYS A 216 24.52 -29.83 -3.38
CA LYS A 216 23.50 -30.64 -4.04
C LYS A 216 23.41 -32.06 -3.46
N GLN A 217 24.52 -32.66 -3.11
CA GLN A 217 24.60 -34.03 -2.63
C GLN A 217 24.18 -34.15 -1.15
N TYR A 218 24.65 -33.26 -0.29
CA TYR A 218 24.57 -33.40 1.15
C TYR A 218 23.61 -32.41 1.84
N SER A 219 23.40 -31.20 1.29
CA SER A 219 22.64 -30.18 1.99
C SER A 219 21.14 -30.52 2.11
N THR A 220 20.62 -30.36 3.31
CA THR A 220 19.17 -30.42 3.60
C THR A 220 18.49 -29.06 3.40
N ASP A 221 19.27 -27.97 3.19
CA ASP A 221 18.71 -26.67 2.86
C ASP A 221 18.29 -26.61 1.41
N THR A 222 16.99 -26.81 1.17
CA THR A 222 16.40 -26.81 -0.19
C THR A 222 16.44 -25.44 -0.88
N GLY A 223 16.54 -24.36 -0.10
CA GLY A 223 16.56 -22.99 -0.62
C GLY A 223 17.86 -22.64 -1.33
N THR A 224 19.00 -23.14 -0.84
CA THR A 224 20.32 -22.77 -1.35
C THR A 224 21.15 -23.91 -1.92
N LYS A 225 20.77 -25.18 -1.67
CA LYS A 225 21.54 -26.35 -2.14
C LYS A 225 21.84 -26.36 -3.63
N SER A 226 20.93 -25.85 -4.48
CA SER A 226 21.12 -25.80 -5.94
C SER A 226 22.15 -24.77 -6.38
N SER A 227 22.37 -23.74 -5.56
CA SER A 227 23.33 -22.64 -5.79
C SER A 227 24.61 -22.79 -4.98
N GLY A 228 24.96 -24.01 -4.54
CA GLY A 228 26.16 -24.25 -3.75
C GLY A 228 26.08 -23.73 -2.32
N GLY A 229 24.86 -23.61 -1.77
CA GLY A 229 24.62 -23.10 -0.43
C GLY A 229 24.74 -21.59 -0.30
N ASN A 230 24.69 -20.85 -1.40
CA ASN A 230 24.89 -19.38 -1.38
C ASN A 230 23.71 -18.66 -0.73
N LEU A 231 23.95 -18.05 0.43
CA LEU A 231 23.00 -17.22 1.19
C LEU A 231 23.06 -15.74 0.78
N GLY A 232 24.08 -15.35 0.02
CA GLY A 232 24.36 -13.94 -0.24
C GLY A 232 24.91 -13.19 0.98
N PRO A 233 24.81 -11.85 0.97
CA PRO A 233 25.29 -11.02 2.09
C PRO A 233 24.32 -11.10 3.27
N ILE A 234 24.85 -11.45 4.44
CA ILE A 234 24.14 -11.45 5.72
C ILE A 234 24.70 -10.39 6.65
N HIS A 235 23.89 -9.83 7.52
CA HIS A 235 24.27 -8.91 8.58
C HIS A 235 23.93 -9.49 9.97
N LYS A 236 24.51 -8.92 11.03
CA LYS A 236 24.21 -9.32 12.41
C LYS A 236 22.71 -9.16 12.72
N GLY A 237 22.13 -10.13 13.41
CA GLY A 237 20.73 -10.19 13.76
C GLY A 237 19.85 -10.91 12.73
N GLN A 238 20.39 -11.30 11.57
CA GLN A 238 19.63 -11.96 10.50
C GLN A 238 19.60 -13.49 10.62
N MET A 239 20.61 -14.08 11.22
CA MET A 239 20.76 -15.53 11.34
C MET A 239 20.70 -16.00 12.78
N VAL A 240 20.48 -17.30 12.99
CA VAL A 240 20.57 -17.90 14.33
C VAL A 240 21.95 -17.72 14.92
N LYS A 241 22.03 -17.42 16.22
CA LYS A 241 23.27 -17.02 16.91
C LYS A 241 24.49 -17.90 16.67
N PRO A 242 24.42 -19.24 16.74
CA PRO A 242 25.59 -20.10 16.48
C PRO A 242 26.15 -19.89 15.06
N PHE A 243 25.29 -19.81 14.05
CA PHE A 243 25.68 -19.58 12.67
C PHE A 243 26.25 -18.17 12.48
N GLU A 244 25.56 -17.15 13.00
CA GLU A 244 26.02 -15.76 12.95
C GLU A 244 27.40 -15.57 13.56
N ASN A 245 27.61 -16.11 14.77
CA ASN A 245 28.89 -16.02 15.46
C ASN A 245 30.02 -16.65 14.63
N ALA A 246 29.77 -17.83 14.06
CA ALA A 246 30.74 -18.52 13.21
C ALA A 246 31.04 -17.71 11.93
N ALA A 247 30.02 -17.22 11.24
CA ALA A 247 30.17 -16.45 10.02
C ALA A 247 30.93 -15.11 10.25
N PHE A 248 30.66 -14.45 11.37
CA PHE A 248 31.31 -13.16 11.67
C PHE A 248 32.73 -13.30 12.26
N ALA A 249 33.08 -14.48 12.79
CA ALA A 249 34.42 -14.81 13.25
C ALA A 249 35.31 -15.43 12.13
N ALA A 250 34.67 -15.98 11.07
CA ALA A 250 35.42 -16.67 10.02
C ALA A 250 36.34 -15.74 9.22
N LYS A 251 37.45 -16.29 8.81
CA LYS A 251 38.33 -15.69 7.80
C LYS A 251 37.72 -15.93 6.41
N ILE A 252 37.99 -14.99 5.50
CA ILE A 252 37.53 -15.11 4.09
C ILE A 252 38.16 -16.37 3.46
N ASP A 253 37.42 -17.01 2.60
CA ASP A 253 37.79 -18.18 1.80
C ASP A 253 38.28 -19.37 2.65
N THR A 254 37.78 -19.49 3.88
CA THR A 254 38.10 -20.57 4.81
C THR A 254 36.89 -21.37 5.18
N VAL A 255 36.91 -22.67 4.92
CA VAL A 255 35.84 -23.61 5.30
C VAL A 255 35.83 -23.78 6.83
N SER A 256 34.69 -23.52 7.44
CA SER A 256 34.52 -23.58 8.91
C SER A 256 34.56 -25.01 9.46
N ALA A 257 34.88 -25.12 10.76
CA ALA A 257 34.48 -26.28 11.52
C ALA A 257 32.94 -26.43 11.54
N PRO A 258 32.38 -27.65 11.77
CA PRO A 258 30.94 -27.84 11.92
C PRO A 258 30.33 -27.00 13.03
N VAL A 259 29.29 -26.25 12.71
CA VAL A 259 28.57 -25.35 13.62
C VAL A 259 27.17 -25.93 13.89
N HIS A 260 26.82 -26.18 15.14
CA HIS A 260 25.51 -26.72 15.52
C HIS A 260 24.49 -25.59 15.73
N SER A 261 23.29 -25.77 15.18
CA SER A 261 22.12 -24.90 15.41
C SER A 261 20.84 -25.75 15.61
N GLN A 262 19.72 -25.09 15.88
CA GLN A 262 18.42 -25.77 15.95
C GLN A 262 17.99 -26.45 14.64
N TYR A 263 18.61 -26.12 13.51
CA TYR A 263 18.31 -26.69 12.19
C TYR A 263 19.20 -27.89 11.84
N GLY A 264 20.26 -28.13 12.59
CA GLY A 264 21.27 -29.15 12.34
C GLY A 264 22.70 -28.60 12.37
N TRP A 265 23.57 -29.22 11.60
CA TRP A 265 24.98 -28.90 11.52
C TRP A 265 25.31 -28.18 10.23
N HIS A 266 25.93 -27.04 10.34
CA HIS A 266 26.37 -26.21 9.22
C HIS A 266 27.88 -26.32 9.02
N VAL A 267 28.30 -26.43 7.77
CA VAL A 267 29.67 -26.08 7.34
C VAL A 267 29.54 -24.86 6.46
N LEU A 268 30.22 -23.80 6.81
CA LEU A 268 30.10 -22.52 6.12
C LEU A 268 31.43 -21.94 5.68
N GLU A 269 31.36 -21.01 4.74
CA GLU A 269 32.49 -20.20 4.31
C GLU A 269 32.03 -18.78 4.06
N VAL A 270 32.88 -17.82 4.40
CA VAL A 270 32.71 -16.41 4.06
C VAL A 270 33.51 -16.11 2.80
N THR A 271 32.83 -15.75 1.72
CA THR A 271 33.46 -15.44 0.43
C THR A 271 33.74 -13.94 0.25
N LYS A 272 33.08 -13.08 1.03
CA LYS A 272 33.31 -11.62 1.02
C LYS A 272 33.00 -11.00 2.37
N ILE A 273 33.86 -10.08 2.80
CA ILE A 273 33.69 -9.25 3.98
C ILE A 273 33.47 -7.81 3.53
N THR A 274 32.32 -7.24 3.86
CA THR A 274 32.03 -5.82 3.62
C THR A 274 31.97 -5.12 4.97
N PRO A 275 32.86 -4.18 5.26
CA PRO A 275 32.82 -3.43 6.53
C PRO A 275 31.59 -2.55 6.61
N ALA A 276 31.18 -2.21 7.83
CA ALA A 276 30.13 -1.22 8.06
C ALA A 276 30.55 0.13 7.49
N GLN A 277 29.63 0.82 6.85
CA GLN A 277 29.87 2.17 6.35
C GLN A 277 28.91 3.14 7.06
N LYS A 278 29.50 4.17 7.66
CA LYS A 278 28.73 5.30 8.17
C LYS A 278 28.23 6.12 6.99
N SER A 279 26.92 6.35 6.95
CA SER A 279 26.34 7.23 5.95
C SER A 279 26.75 8.68 6.22
N THR A 280 26.84 9.47 5.17
CA THR A 280 26.97 10.92 5.26
C THR A 280 25.63 11.57 4.87
N PHE A 281 25.42 12.81 5.31
CA PHE A 281 24.23 13.56 4.86
C PHE A 281 24.15 13.60 3.32
N ALA A 282 25.27 13.86 2.65
CA ALA A 282 25.31 13.93 1.19
C ALA A 282 24.87 12.63 0.52
N SER A 283 25.25 11.46 1.07
CA SER A 283 24.84 10.15 0.53
C SER A 283 23.36 9.83 0.80
N ALA A 284 22.77 10.38 1.86
CA ALA A 284 21.38 10.17 2.25
C ALA A 284 20.41 11.25 1.73
N GLU A 285 20.94 12.40 1.26
CA GLU A 285 20.17 13.59 0.94
C GLU A 285 19.01 13.34 -0.02
N SER A 286 19.26 12.63 -1.11
CA SER A 286 18.22 12.33 -2.12
C SER A 286 17.07 11.52 -1.55
N SER A 287 17.37 10.50 -0.74
CA SER A 287 16.37 9.66 -0.07
C SER A 287 15.58 10.45 0.96
N ILE A 288 16.27 11.27 1.78
CA ILE A 288 15.65 12.13 2.78
C ILE A 288 14.72 13.14 2.11
N LYS A 289 15.19 13.79 1.04
CA LYS A 289 14.40 14.74 0.25
C LYS A 289 13.11 14.11 -0.25
N SER A 290 13.19 12.93 -0.84
CA SER A 290 12.03 12.18 -1.33
C SER A 290 11.05 11.87 -0.20
N THR A 291 11.53 11.35 0.92
CA THR A 291 10.71 11.00 2.10
C THR A 291 10.02 12.22 2.67
N LEU A 292 10.76 13.27 2.96
CA LEU A 292 10.21 14.50 3.54
C LEU A 292 9.26 15.21 2.58
N THR A 293 9.58 15.25 1.28
CA THR A 293 8.67 15.82 0.27
C THR A 293 7.34 15.10 0.28
N SER A 294 7.34 13.76 0.25
CA SER A 294 6.10 12.97 0.28
C SER A 294 5.29 13.20 1.57
N GLN A 295 5.97 13.27 2.72
CA GLN A 295 5.32 13.56 4.00
C GLN A 295 4.70 14.96 4.03
N MET A 296 5.45 15.96 3.60
CA MET A 296 4.99 17.36 3.56
C MET A 296 3.82 17.54 2.60
N GLN A 297 3.88 16.92 1.41
CA GLN A 297 2.79 16.94 0.44
C GLN A 297 1.53 16.28 1.01
N SER A 298 1.67 15.11 1.63
CA SER A 298 0.55 14.43 2.30
C SER A 298 -0.07 15.29 3.41
N ASN A 299 0.74 15.91 4.25
CA ASN A 299 0.26 16.77 5.34
C ASN A 299 -0.41 18.03 4.80
N THR A 300 0.17 18.67 3.77
CA THR A 300 -0.42 19.83 3.12
C THR A 300 -1.79 19.50 2.55
N TRP A 301 -1.91 18.39 1.82
CA TRP A 301 -3.17 17.93 1.26
C TRP A 301 -4.21 17.62 2.35
N LYS A 302 -3.84 16.84 3.38
CA LYS A 302 -4.74 16.50 4.49
C LYS A 302 -5.27 17.75 5.20
N SER A 303 -4.37 18.67 5.54
CA SER A 303 -4.75 19.92 6.21
C SER A 303 -5.66 20.79 5.34
N TRP A 304 -5.35 20.87 4.06
CA TRP A 304 -6.15 21.59 3.10
C TRP A 304 -7.54 20.96 2.96
N LEU A 305 -7.63 19.66 2.77
CA LEU A 305 -8.91 18.94 2.62
C LEU A 305 -9.78 19.09 3.87
N ALA A 306 -9.20 18.92 5.05
CA ALA A 306 -9.92 19.12 6.30
C ALA A 306 -10.49 20.54 6.43
N LYS A 307 -9.73 21.56 6.00
CA LYS A 307 -10.22 22.94 5.96
C LYS A 307 -11.39 23.10 4.98
N GLN A 308 -11.31 22.48 3.78
CA GLN A 308 -12.40 22.54 2.80
C GLN A 308 -13.64 21.83 3.32
N GLN A 309 -13.51 20.66 3.91
CA GLN A 309 -14.64 19.93 4.51
C GLN A 309 -15.31 20.73 5.62
N LYS A 310 -14.51 21.36 6.49
CA LYS A 310 -15.04 22.18 7.59
C LYS A 310 -15.79 23.45 7.10
N SER A 311 -15.37 24.02 5.98
CA SER A 311 -16.00 25.20 5.39
C SER A 311 -17.17 24.89 4.46
N ALA A 312 -17.31 23.62 4.02
CA ALA A 312 -18.37 23.23 3.12
C ALA A 312 -19.71 23.10 3.85
N THR A 313 -20.77 23.60 3.23
CA THR A 313 -22.15 23.33 3.68
C THR A 313 -22.52 21.92 3.25
N ILE A 314 -22.59 20.99 4.20
CA ILE A 314 -22.93 19.57 3.97
C ILE A 314 -24.26 19.28 4.64
N LEU A 315 -25.23 18.80 3.84
CA LEU A 315 -26.52 18.34 4.35
C LEU A 315 -26.66 16.85 4.04
N TYR A 316 -27.20 16.09 4.98
CA TYR A 316 -27.43 14.64 4.84
C TYR A 316 -28.92 14.32 4.82
N ALA A 317 -29.32 13.42 3.96
CA ALA A 317 -30.66 12.82 4.02
C ALA A 317 -30.81 11.96 5.28
N ALA A 318 -32.05 11.72 5.69
CA ALA A 318 -32.34 10.84 6.83
C ALA A 318 -31.70 9.45 6.60
N GLY A 319 -31.00 8.94 7.61
CA GLY A 319 -30.32 7.63 7.54
C GLY A 319 -28.95 7.62 6.81
N PHE A 320 -28.42 8.77 6.39
CA PHE A 320 -27.11 8.85 5.69
C PHE A 320 -26.09 9.76 6.38
N ASN A 321 -26.37 10.27 7.55
CA ASN A 321 -25.35 11.00 8.32
C ASN A 321 -24.35 9.99 8.90
N PRO A 322 -23.04 10.09 8.59
CA PRO A 322 -22.02 9.13 9.03
C PRO A 322 -21.93 8.98 10.55
N ASP A 323 -22.00 10.09 11.28
CA ASP A 323 -21.94 10.09 12.74
C ASP A 323 -23.13 9.33 13.36
N LYS A 324 -24.33 9.47 12.76
CA LYS A 324 -25.54 8.77 13.22
C LYS A 324 -25.55 7.29 12.82
N LEU A 325 -24.95 6.94 11.67
CA LEU A 325 -24.80 5.55 11.23
C LEU A 325 -23.88 4.76 12.18
N THR A 326 -22.83 5.38 12.69
CA THR A 326 -21.84 4.75 13.58
C THR A 326 -22.14 4.90 15.06
N ALA A 327 -23.08 5.77 15.44
CA ALA A 327 -23.49 5.91 16.82
C ALA A 327 -24.07 4.58 17.36
N SER A 328 -23.57 4.08 18.47
CA SER A 328 -24.19 2.96 19.18
C SER A 328 -25.65 3.31 19.51
N PRO A 329 -26.60 2.38 19.37
CA PRO A 329 -27.97 2.65 19.78
C PRO A 329 -27.95 3.06 21.26
N SER A 330 -28.49 4.25 21.56
CA SER A 330 -28.70 4.69 22.94
C SER A 330 -29.55 3.63 23.66
N PRO A 331 -29.18 3.17 24.86
CA PRO A 331 -29.98 2.19 25.56
C PRO A 331 -31.41 2.75 25.69
N ALA A 332 -32.39 1.95 25.26
CA ALA A 332 -33.80 2.31 25.42
C ALA A 332 -34.08 2.66 26.88
N PRO A 333 -34.85 3.73 27.16
CA PRO A 333 -35.21 4.06 28.51
C PRO A 333 -35.88 2.84 29.14
N SER A 334 -35.29 2.32 30.21
CA SER A 334 -35.85 1.24 31.00
C SER A 334 -37.25 1.67 31.44
N ALA A 335 -38.28 0.98 30.95
CA ALA A 335 -39.63 1.16 31.45
C ALA A 335 -39.62 0.93 32.97
N SER A 336 -39.76 2.01 33.73
CA SER A 336 -39.97 1.90 35.16
C SER A 336 -41.32 1.21 35.39
N SER A 337 -41.26 -0.04 35.80
CA SER A 337 -42.43 -0.74 36.34
C SER A 337 -42.84 -0.06 37.62
N SER A 338 -43.83 0.80 37.54
CA SER A 338 -44.60 1.23 38.71
C SER A 338 -45.44 0.06 39.20
N LYS A 339 -45.11 -0.46 40.37
CA LYS A 339 -46.06 -1.20 41.21
C LYS A 339 -46.85 -0.20 42.05
#